data_b772cc91b78eb4e1802e8e56a118717e
#
_entry.id   b772cc91b78eb4e1802e8e56a118717e
#
_cell.length_a   1.000
_cell.length_b   1.000
_cell.length_c   1.000
_cell.angle_alpha   90.00
_cell.angle_beta   90.00
_cell.angle_gamma   90.00
#
_symmetry.space_group_name_H-M   'P 1'
#
loop_
_entity.id
_entity.type
_entity.pdbx_description
1 polymer ?
#
loop_
_entity_poly.entity_id
_entity_poly.type
_entity_poly.pdbx_seq_one_letter_code
_entity_poly.pdbx_strand_id
1 'polypeptide(L)'
;MKREQLGSRLGFIMLSAGCAIGCGNVWKFPWMCGQNGGGSFMLIYLLCLVILGIPALVLEFSIGRAAQTSPLFMYRKLEKPGQKWGIFGWFCLLGNIALMAFYTVVCGWIIYYFVQLSLIHI
;
A
#
# COMPACT_ATOMS: atom_id res chain seq x y z
N MET A 1 27.80 -0.45 -4.49
CA MET A 1 26.68 -0.51 -5.46
C MET A 1 26.09 0.88 -5.59
N LYS A 2 26.07 1.45 -6.81
CA LYS A 2 25.36 2.69 -7.06
C LYS A 2 23.86 2.40 -6.96
N ARG A 3 23.17 3.11 -6.09
CA ARG A 3 21.74 2.97 -5.89
C ARG A 3 21.00 3.60 -7.07
N GLU A 4 20.07 2.86 -7.65
CA GLU A 4 19.17 3.40 -8.66
C GLU A 4 18.32 4.51 -8.04
N GLN A 5 18.32 5.68 -8.66
CA GLN A 5 17.50 6.81 -8.25
C GLN A 5 16.56 7.15 -9.39
N LEU A 6 15.30 7.39 -9.06
CA LEU A 6 14.32 7.90 -10.02
C LEU A 6 14.74 9.28 -10.49
N GLY A 7 15.14 9.39 -11.75
CA GLY A 7 15.69 10.61 -12.34
C GLY A 7 14.68 11.73 -12.59
N SER A 8 13.36 11.46 -12.44
CA SER A 8 12.33 12.46 -12.69
C SER A 8 11.27 12.48 -11.60
N ARG A 9 10.76 13.68 -11.27
CA ARG A 9 9.63 13.87 -10.35
C ARG A 9 8.36 13.19 -10.87
N LEU A 10 8.14 13.24 -12.19
CA LEU A 10 6.99 12.60 -12.82
C LEU A 10 7.05 11.07 -12.64
N GLY A 11 8.22 10.46 -12.85
CA GLY A 11 8.42 9.03 -12.64
C GLY A 11 8.13 8.60 -11.20
N PHE A 12 8.53 9.42 -10.21
CA PHE A 12 8.22 9.16 -8.81
C PHE A 12 6.70 9.22 -8.53
N ILE A 13 6.02 10.24 -9.06
CA ILE A 13 4.57 10.39 -8.88
C ILE A 13 3.81 9.23 -9.54
N MET A 14 4.18 8.86 -10.77
CA MET A 14 3.55 7.74 -11.49
C MET A 14 3.77 6.41 -10.77
N LEU A 15 4.98 6.16 -10.27
CA LEU A 15 5.26 4.97 -9.50
C LEU A 15 4.47 4.93 -8.19
N SER A 16 4.44 6.04 -7.46
CA SER A 16 3.69 6.15 -6.20
C SER A 16 2.19 5.98 -6.41
N ALA A 17 1.63 6.57 -7.47
CA ALA A 17 0.23 6.40 -7.85
C ALA A 17 -0.07 4.94 -8.22
N GLY A 18 0.79 4.29 -9.01
CA GLY A 18 0.63 2.89 -9.38
C GLY A 18 0.67 1.95 -8.17
N CYS A 19 1.54 2.22 -7.20
CA CYS A 19 1.59 1.47 -5.94
C CYS A 19 0.35 1.71 -5.05
N ALA A 20 -0.26 2.89 -5.13
CA ALA A 20 -1.44 3.24 -4.33
C ALA A 20 -2.73 2.62 -4.87
N ILE A 21 -2.82 2.38 -6.19
CA ILE A 21 -3.98 1.76 -6.83
C ILE A 21 -3.91 0.25 -6.65
N GLY A 22 -4.63 -0.27 -5.66
CA GLY A 22 -4.70 -1.70 -5.38
C GLY A 22 -6.09 -2.29 -5.62
N CYS A 23 -6.18 -3.61 -5.58
CA CYS A 23 -7.45 -4.34 -5.70
C CYS A 23 -8.51 -3.88 -4.69
N GLY A 24 -8.09 -3.40 -3.52
CA GLY A 24 -8.98 -2.86 -2.48
C GLY A 24 -9.78 -1.66 -2.95
N ASN A 25 -9.20 -0.79 -3.78
CA ASN A 25 -9.87 0.39 -4.31
C ASN A 25 -10.97 0.04 -5.31
N VAL A 26 -10.79 -1.04 -6.06
CA VAL A 26 -11.74 -1.49 -7.10
C VAL A 26 -12.83 -2.36 -6.51
N TRP A 27 -12.50 -3.23 -5.56
CA TRP A 27 -13.44 -4.22 -5.02
C TRP A 27 -14.02 -3.82 -3.68
N LYS A 28 -13.16 -3.65 -2.66
CA LYS A 28 -13.60 -3.51 -1.27
C LYS A 28 -14.18 -2.12 -0.96
N PHE A 29 -13.57 -1.08 -1.49
CA PHE A 29 -13.98 0.30 -1.20
C PHE A 29 -15.38 0.63 -1.72
N PRO A 30 -15.77 0.33 -2.99
CA PRO A 30 -17.12 0.56 -3.48
C PRO A 30 -18.17 -0.23 -2.70
N TRP A 31 -17.86 -1.47 -2.32
CA TRP A 31 -18.75 -2.29 -1.51
C TRP A 31 -18.97 -1.68 -0.13
N MET A 32 -17.91 -1.27 0.57
CA MET A 32 -18.02 -0.60 1.87
C MET A 32 -18.78 0.72 1.78
N CYS A 33 -18.56 1.48 0.73
CA CYS A 33 -19.29 2.73 0.48
C CYS A 33 -20.80 2.47 0.36
N GLY A 34 -21.20 1.47 -0.42
CA GLY A 34 -22.61 1.08 -0.58
C GLY A 34 -23.26 0.61 0.73
N GLN A 35 -22.54 -0.16 1.55
CA GLN A 35 -23.05 -0.70 2.82
C GLN A 35 -23.16 0.34 3.94
N ASN A 36 -22.36 1.40 3.90
CA ASN A 36 -22.25 2.37 5.00
C ASN A 36 -22.83 3.76 4.65
N GLY A 37 -23.86 3.83 3.82
CA GLY A 37 -24.57 5.06 3.55
C GLY A 37 -23.99 5.96 2.47
N GLY A 38 -23.15 5.40 1.56
CA GLY A 38 -22.68 6.06 0.35
C GLY A 38 -21.96 7.39 0.61
N GLY A 39 -22.66 8.51 0.39
CA GLY A 39 -22.09 9.85 0.51
C GLY A 39 -21.57 10.21 1.90
N SER A 40 -22.27 9.80 2.96
CA SER A 40 -21.85 10.03 4.35
C SER A 40 -20.54 9.32 4.67
N PHE A 41 -20.42 8.08 4.22
CA PHE A 41 -19.16 7.31 4.34
C PHE A 41 -18.01 8.01 3.61
N MET A 42 -18.25 8.51 2.40
CA MET A 42 -17.24 9.23 1.61
C MET A 42 -16.72 10.48 2.31
N LEU A 43 -17.59 11.27 2.92
CA LEU A 43 -17.20 12.47 3.66
C LEU A 43 -16.32 12.13 4.86
N ILE A 44 -16.74 11.15 5.67
CA ILE A 44 -15.96 10.68 6.83
C ILE A 44 -14.62 10.11 6.38
N TYR A 45 -14.61 9.32 5.31
CA TYR A 45 -13.39 8.74 4.75
C TYR A 45 -12.40 9.82 4.31
N LEU A 46 -12.85 10.85 3.59
CA LEU A 46 -11.99 11.97 3.16
C LEU A 46 -11.43 12.74 4.36
N LEU A 47 -12.24 12.96 5.37
CA LEU A 47 -11.80 13.63 6.60
C LEU A 47 -10.74 12.80 7.32
N CYS A 48 -10.94 11.50 7.50
CA CYS A 48 -9.97 10.59 8.09
C CYS A 48 -8.69 10.50 7.24
N LEU A 49 -8.80 10.53 5.91
CA LEU A 49 -7.65 10.51 5.02
C LEU A 49 -6.77 11.74 5.20
N VAL A 50 -7.38 12.92 5.37
CA VAL A 50 -6.63 14.17 5.61
C VAL A 50 -5.98 14.14 7.01
N ILE A 51 -6.74 13.77 8.04
CA ILE A 51 -6.27 13.84 9.45
C ILE A 51 -5.24 12.73 9.75
N LEU A 52 -5.45 11.52 9.27
CA LEU A 52 -4.60 10.37 9.59
C LEU A 52 -3.68 9.97 8.43
N GLY A 53 -4.17 10.02 7.19
CA GLY A 53 -3.43 9.57 6.02
C GLY A 53 -2.25 10.46 5.69
N ILE A 54 -2.42 11.79 5.71
CA ILE A 54 -1.32 12.71 5.40
C ILE A 54 -0.18 12.59 6.42
N PRO A 55 -0.40 12.65 7.75
CA PRO A 55 0.67 12.46 8.72
C PRO A 55 1.35 11.09 8.59
N ALA A 56 0.60 10.02 8.34
CA ALA A 56 1.16 8.68 8.15
C ALA A 56 2.10 8.62 6.93
N LEU A 57 1.69 9.19 5.79
CA LEU A 57 2.52 9.28 4.59
C LEU A 57 3.80 10.10 4.83
N VAL A 58 3.69 11.22 5.52
CA VAL A 58 4.86 12.05 5.86
C VAL A 58 5.84 11.27 6.73
N LEU A 59 5.35 10.51 7.71
CA LEU A 59 6.18 9.63 8.55
C LEU A 59 6.87 8.55 7.71
N GLU A 60 6.14 7.83 6.86
CA GLU A 60 6.71 6.79 5.99
C GLU A 60 7.81 7.34 5.06
N PHE A 61 7.54 8.46 4.39
CA PHE A 61 8.53 9.08 3.52
C PHE A 61 9.74 9.61 4.27
N SER A 62 9.57 10.16 5.47
CA SER A 62 10.67 10.66 6.29
C SER A 62 11.58 9.52 6.74
N ILE A 63 11.01 8.40 7.20
CA ILE A 63 11.76 7.20 7.59
C ILE A 63 12.47 6.59 6.37
N GLY A 64 11.79 6.47 5.24
CA GLY A 64 12.38 5.96 4.00
C GLY A 64 13.56 6.81 3.51
N ARG A 65 13.46 8.14 3.60
CA ARG A 65 14.55 9.07 3.26
C ARG A 65 15.72 9.00 4.25
N ALA A 66 15.44 8.84 5.54
CA ALA A 66 16.47 8.76 6.57
C ALA A 66 17.25 7.42 6.48
N ALA A 67 16.53 6.32 6.32
CA ALA A 67 17.14 4.99 6.28
C ALA A 67 17.88 4.70 4.99
N GLN A 68 17.30 5.06 3.85
CA GLN A 68 17.83 4.78 2.50
C GLN A 68 18.24 3.31 2.29
N THR A 69 17.52 2.38 2.89
CA THR A 69 17.75 0.93 2.80
C THR A 69 16.41 0.21 2.58
N SER A 70 16.47 -1.11 2.34
CA SER A 70 15.24 -1.91 2.27
C SER A 70 14.50 -1.90 3.61
N PRO A 71 13.16 -2.12 3.61
CA PRO A 71 12.35 -2.14 4.82
C PRO A 71 12.86 -3.09 5.90
N LEU A 72 13.47 -4.20 5.50
CA LEU A 72 14.03 -5.20 6.41
C LEU A 72 15.15 -4.63 7.30
N PHE A 73 16.04 -3.81 6.72
CA PHE A 73 17.22 -3.26 7.42
C PHE A 73 17.00 -1.83 7.92
N MET A 74 15.88 -1.21 7.54
CA MET A 74 15.55 0.18 7.86
C MET A 74 15.53 0.40 9.38
N TYR A 75 14.80 -0.43 10.11
CA TYR A 75 14.70 -0.32 11.57
C TYR A 75 16.04 -0.55 12.27
N ARG A 76 16.81 -1.56 11.82
CA ARG A 76 18.13 -1.85 12.36
C ARG A 76 19.13 -0.71 12.14
N LYS A 77 19.00 0.04 11.03
CA LYS A 77 19.88 1.17 10.74
C LYS A 77 19.54 2.42 11.56
N LEU A 78 18.27 2.59 11.92
CA LEU A 78 17.77 3.76 12.66
C LEU A 78 17.68 3.52 14.17
N GLU A 79 17.85 2.28 14.64
CA GLU A 79 17.80 1.96 16.07
C GLU A 79 18.98 2.55 16.82
N LYS A 80 18.71 2.99 18.06
CA LYS A 80 19.74 3.45 19.00
C LYS A 80 20.39 2.27 19.71
N PRO A 81 21.63 2.41 20.18
CA PRO A 81 22.30 1.38 20.98
C PRO A 81 21.44 0.94 22.17
N GLY A 82 21.20 -0.36 22.29
CA GLY A 82 20.36 -0.95 23.34
C GLY A 82 18.90 -1.20 22.97
N GLN A 83 18.42 -0.76 21.79
CA GLN A 83 17.09 -1.06 21.27
C GLN A 83 17.12 -2.28 20.35
N LYS A 84 15.99 -2.98 20.23
CA LYS A 84 15.83 -4.19 19.39
C LYS A 84 14.75 -4.00 18.31
N TRP A 85 14.68 -2.82 17.73
CA TRP A 85 13.69 -2.50 16.69
C TRP A 85 13.94 -3.23 15.37
N GLY A 86 15.14 -3.78 15.15
CA GLY A 86 15.47 -4.59 13.99
C GLY A 86 14.56 -5.80 13.78
N ILE A 87 13.91 -6.30 14.85
CA ILE A 87 12.94 -7.40 14.77
C ILE A 87 11.71 -6.99 13.94
N PHE A 88 11.29 -5.72 14.00
CA PHE A 88 10.16 -5.22 13.21
C PHE A 88 10.37 -5.35 11.70
N GLY A 89 11.61 -5.31 11.21
CA GLY A 89 11.92 -5.56 9.81
C GLY A 89 11.47 -6.96 9.34
N TRP A 90 11.60 -7.97 10.17
CA TRP A 90 11.13 -9.33 9.89
C TRP A 90 9.61 -9.42 9.89
N PHE A 91 8.93 -8.74 10.82
CA PHE A 91 7.46 -8.65 10.80
C PHE A 91 6.94 -7.97 9.55
N CYS A 92 7.61 -6.90 9.08
CA CYS A 92 7.27 -6.26 7.82
C CYS A 92 7.44 -7.21 6.63
N LEU A 93 8.51 -8.02 6.61
CA LEU A 93 8.72 -9.01 5.56
C LEU A 93 7.63 -10.07 5.53
N LEU A 94 7.32 -10.66 6.69
CA LEU A 94 6.25 -11.65 6.82
C LEU A 94 4.88 -11.07 6.43
N GLY A 95 4.59 -9.83 6.86
CA GLY A 95 3.38 -9.12 6.47
C GLY A 95 3.27 -8.92 4.96
N ASN A 96 4.35 -8.55 4.30
CA ASN A 96 4.39 -8.41 2.85
C ASN A 96 4.18 -9.75 2.11
N ILE A 97 4.76 -10.83 2.61
CA ILE A 97 4.56 -12.18 2.02
C ILE A 97 3.08 -12.59 2.15
N ALA A 98 2.49 -12.42 3.34
CA ALA A 98 1.08 -12.72 3.57
C ALA A 98 0.16 -11.85 2.69
N LEU A 99 0.48 -10.56 2.55
CA LEU A 99 -0.24 -9.64 1.68
C LEU A 99 -0.18 -10.08 0.22
N MET A 100 1.00 -10.44 -0.28
CA MET A 100 1.17 -10.91 -1.66
C MET A 100 0.39 -12.20 -1.93
N ALA A 101 0.37 -13.14 -0.98
CA ALA A 101 -0.43 -14.35 -1.08
C ALA A 101 -1.93 -14.02 -1.20
N PHE A 102 -2.44 -13.13 -0.35
CA PHE A 102 -3.83 -12.66 -0.42
C PHE A 102 -4.15 -11.99 -1.76
N TYR A 103 -3.30 -11.06 -2.22
CA TYR A 103 -3.50 -10.34 -3.49
C TYR A 103 -3.52 -11.28 -4.69
N THR A 104 -2.69 -12.33 -4.70
CA THR A 104 -2.67 -13.30 -5.78
C THR A 104 -4.01 -14.03 -5.92
N VAL A 105 -4.62 -14.41 -4.79
CA VAL A 105 -5.95 -15.06 -4.79
C VAL A 105 -7.03 -14.11 -5.30
N VAL A 106 -7.05 -12.86 -4.81
CA VAL A 106 -8.03 -11.86 -5.23
C VAL A 106 -7.89 -11.52 -6.71
N CYS A 107 -6.67 -11.37 -7.22
CA CYS A 107 -6.42 -11.18 -8.64
C CYS A 107 -6.94 -12.36 -9.49
N GLY A 108 -6.75 -13.59 -9.01
CA GLY A 108 -7.32 -14.78 -9.67
C GLY A 108 -8.84 -14.71 -9.77
N TRP A 109 -9.52 -14.29 -8.69
CA TRP A 109 -10.98 -14.11 -8.71
C TRP A 109 -11.43 -13.02 -9.68
N ILE A 110 -10.75 -11.87 -9.72
CA ILE A 110 -11.08 -10.78 -10.64
C ILE A 110 -10.95 -11.24 -12.10
N ILE A 111 -9.89 -11.96 -12.44
CA ILE A 111 -9.70 -12.53 -13.80
C ILE A 111 -10.81 -13.54 -14.11
N TYR A 112 -11.14 -14.41 -13.18
CA TYR A 112 -12.23 -15.38 -13.34
C TYR A 112 -13.57 -14.68 -13.61
N TYR A 113 -13.93 -13.67 -12.83
CA TYR A 113 -15.14 -12.88 -13.05
C TYR A 113 -15.14 -12.14 -14.38
N PHE A 114 -14.01 -11.60 -14.79
CA PHE A 114 -13.87 -10.95 -16.09
C PHE A 114 -14.19 -11.93 -17.25
N VAL A 115 -13.65 -13.13 -17.18
CA VAL A 115 -13.92 -14.18 -18.18
C VAL A 115 -15.40 -14.57 -18.17
N GLN A 116 -15.98 -14.79 -17.00
CA GLN A 116 -17.41 -15.14 -16.88
C GLN A 116 -18.32 -14.04 -17.46
N LEU A 117 -18.06 -12.79 -17.15
CA LEU A 117 -18.84 -11.67 -17.68
C LEU A 117 -18.69 -11.53 -19.19
N SER A 118 -17.52 -11.79 -19.76
CA SER A 118 -17.32 -11.77 -21.21
C SER A 118 -18.07 -12.89 -21.92
N LEU A 119 -18.22 -14.05 -21.28
CA LEU A 119 -18.98 -15.19 -21.82
C LEU A 119 -20.50 -14.99 -21.75
N ILE A 120 -20.99 -14.20 -20.79
CA ILE A 120 -22.44 -13.89 -20.67
C ILE A 120 -22.89 -12.90 -21.77
N HIS A 121 -21.97 -12.09 -22.29
CA HIS A 121 -22.26 -11.10 -23.34
C HIS A 121 -22.13 -11.64 -24.78
N ILE A 122 -21.74 -12.89 -24.95
CA ILE A 122 -21.73 -13.58 -26.24
C ILE A 122 -22.95 -14.50 -26.33
#